data_66a935f76d89b226b188f089eb78e3b4
#
_entry.id   66a935f76d89b226b188f089eb78e3b4
#
_cell.length_a   1.000
_cell.length_b   1.000
_cell.length_c   1.000
_cell.angle_alpha   90.00
_cell.angle_beta   90.00
_cell.angle_gamma   90.00
#
_symmetry.space_group_name_H-M   'P 1'
#
loop_
_entity.id
_entity.type
_entity.pdbx_description
1 polymer ?
#
loop_
_entity_poly.entity_id
_entity_poly.type
_entity_poly.pdbx_seq_one_letter_code
_entity_poly.pdbx_strand_id
1 'polypeptide(L)'
;MTDKIIVEQSGNIARIIFNQPEKRNAVSLEMWEAVEAAAARFAKDDSVRILVLSGAGGKAFVSGADISKFETERASVEAVAQYNAATKRVYDSIEAFPKPTIAQIDGYCIGGGVALSLSCDLRICGEKSQFAVPAAKLGLGYGYEGIS
;
A
#
# COMPACT_ATOMS: atom_id res chain seq x y z
N MET A 1 4.75 -15.30 7.89
CA MET A 1 4.26 -14.32 6.91
C MET A 1 2.78 -14.09 7.13
N THR A 2 2.32 -12.88 7.03
CA THR A 2 0.90 -12.57 7.21
C THR A 2 0.05 -13.04 6.02
N ASP A 3 -1.17 -13.49 6.29
CA ASP A 3 -2.18 -13.83 5.27
C ASP A 3 -2.98 -12.61 4.77
N LYS A 4 -2.71 -11.44 5.37
CA LYS A 4 -3.33 -10.16 4.99
C LYS A 4 -2.72 -9.52 3.74
N ILE A 5 -1.64 -10.08 3.24
CA ILE A 5 -1.06 -9.76 1.94
C ILE A 5 -0.99 -11.05 1.14
N ILE A 6 -1.66 -11.06 0.00
CA ILE A 6 -1.62 -12.18 -0.95
C ILE A 6 -0.59 -11.83 -2.02
N VAL A 7 0.32 -12.73 -2.28
CA VAL A 7 1.36 -12.59 -3.29
C VAL A 7 1.21 -13.72 -4.30
N GLU A 8 0.98 -13.38 -5.55
CA GLU A 8 0.78 -14.37 -6.61
C GLU A 8 1.40 -13.92 -7.92
N GLN A 9 1.61 -14.88 -8.81
CA GLN A 9 2.11 -14.63 -10.15
C GLN A 9 1.33 -15.49 -11.14
N SER A 10 0.88 -14.86 -12.22
CA SER A 10 0.26 -15.53 -13.35
C SER A 10 1.02 -15.14 -14.62
N GLY A 11 1.78 -16.05 -15.20
CA GLY A 11 2.67 -15.75 -16.31
C GLY A 11 3.68 -14.68 -15.92
N ASN A 12 3.72 -13.59 -16.66
CA ASN A 12 4.63 -12.47 -16.46
C ASN A 12 4.08 -11.38 -15.52
N ILE A 13 2.88 -11.57 -14.97
CA ILE A 13 2.20 -10.59 -14.12
C ILE A 13 2.30 -11.04 -12.67
N ALA A 14 3.00 -10.25 -11.85
CA ALA A 14 3.01 -10.40 -10.40
C ALA A 14 1.93 -9.54 -9.78
N ARG A 15 1.33 -10.02 -8.72
CA ARG A 15 0.30 -9.30 -7.96
C ARG A 15 0.64 -9.28 -6.48
N ILE A 16 0.47 -8.13 -5.87
CA ILE A 16 0.45 -7.95 -4.42
C ILE A 16 -0.95 -7.44 -4.08
N ILE A 17 -1.68 -8.20 -3.27
CA ILE A 17 -3.08 -7.94 -2.96
C ILE A 17 -3.22 -7.68 -1.47
N PHE A 18 -3.72 -6.50 -1.11
CA PHE A 18 -4.08 -6.18 0.26
C PHE A 18 -5.35 -6.96 0.62
N ASN A 19 -5.28 -7.81 1.62
CA ASN A 19 -6.30 -8.78 1.97
C ASN A 19 -6.78 -8.64 3.42
N GLN A 20 -7.37 -7.50 3.71
CA GLN A 20 -8.07 -7.24 4.97
C GLN A 20 -9.42 -6.55 4.67
N PRO A 21 -10.28 -7.18 3.84
CA PRO A 21 -11.48 -6.53 3.32
C PRO A 21 -12.47 -6.09 4.42
N GLU A 22 -12.51 -6.78 5.55
CA GLU A 22 -13.32 -6.44 6.72
C GLU A 22 -12.94 -5.09 7.36
N LYS A 23 -11.71 -4.63 7.11
CA LYS A 23 -11.21 -3.32 7.52
C LYS A 23 -10.92 -2.42 6.32
N ARG A 24 -11.55 -2.68 5.18
CA ARG A 24 -11.33 -1.94 3.92
C ARG A 24 -9.86 -1.86 3.53
N ASN A 25 -9.13 -2.95 3.75
CA ASN A 25 -7.71 -3.07 3.45
C ASN A 25 -6.84 -2.01 4.14
N ALA A 26 -7.20 -1.62 5.37
CA ALA A 26 -6.33 -0.83 6.22
C ALA A 26 -5.03 -1.60 6.49
N VAL A 27 -3.89 -0.90 6.53
CA VAL A 27 -2.57 -1.52 6.50
C VAL A 27 -1.86 -1.41 7.84
N SER A 28 -1.47 -2.56 8.39
CA SER A 28 -0.62 -2.68 9.57
C SER A 28 0.86 -2.68 9.21
N LEU A 29 1.74 -2.56 10.21
CA LEU A 29 3.19 -2.65 10.02
C LEU A 29 3.59 -3.96 9.31
N GLU A 30 3.07 -5.10 9.80
CA GLU A 30 3.38 -6.42 9.20
C GLU A 30 2.98 -6.53 7.73
N MET A 31 1.89 -5.85 7.34
CA MET A 31 1.46 -5.81 5.95
C MET A 31 2.43 -5.00 5.09
N TRP A 32 2.88 -3.83 5.58
CA TRP A 32 3.88 -3.03 4.86
C TRP A 32 5.19 -3.81 4.67
N GLU A 33 5.65 -4.51 5.71
CA GLU A 33 6.86 -5.34 5.64
C GLU A 33 6.70 -6.50 4.64
N ALA A 34 5.52 -7.13 4.58
CA ALA A 34 5.22 -8.17 3.60
C ALA A 34 5.21 -7.63 2.15
N VAL A 35 4.67 -6.43 1.94
CA VAL A 35 4.69 -5.77 0.63
C VAL A 35 6.13 -5.45 0.21
N GLU A 36 6.94 -4.90 1.12
CA GLU A 36 8.36 -4.61 0.88
C GLU A 36 9.12 -5.87 0.43
N ALA A 37 8.96 -6.97 1.16
CA ALA A 37 9.62 -8.24 0.85
C ALA A 37 9.17 -8.79 -0.51
N ALA A 38 7.88 -8.76 -0.81
CA ALA A 38 7.33 -9.23 -2.08
C ALA A 38 7.82 -8.37 -3.26
N ALA A 39 7.82 -7.06 -3.12
CA ALA A 39 8.32 -6.14 -4.14
C ALA A 39 9.82 -6.38 -4.42
N ALA A 40 10.63 -6.53 -3.38
CA ALA A 40 12.06 -6.82 -3.53
C ALA A 40 12.32 -8.13 -4.28
N ARG A 41 11.51 -9.16 -4.01
CA ARG A 41 11.60 -10.45 -4.71
C ARG A 41 11.24 -10.29 -6.19
N PHE A 42 10.12 -9.66 -6.50
CA PHE A 42 9.66 -9.49 -7.87
C PHE A 42 10.55 -8.55 -8.69
N ALA A 43 11.19 -7.59 -8.05
CA ALA A 43 12.13 -6.70 -8.73
C ALA A 43 13.32 -7.45 -9.35
N LYS A 44 13.73 -8.56 -8.74
CA LYS A 44 14.85 -9.40 -9.17
C LYS A 44 14.44 -10.59 -10.02
N ASP A 45 13.16 -10.85 -10.17
CA ASP A 45 12.64 -12.00 -10.90
C ASP A 45 12.44 -11.65 -12.38
N ASP A 46 13.31 -12.18 -13.24
CA ASP A 46 13.30 -11.89 -14.68
C ASP A 46 12.03 -12.40 -15.38
N SER A 47 11.29 -13.33 -14.79
CA SER A 47 10.01 -13.80 -15.32
C SER A 47 8.88 -12.80 -15.11
N VAL A 48 9.02 -11.87 -14.17
CA VAL A 48 8.05 -10.81 -13.89
C VAL A 48 8.31 -9.63 -14.81
N ARG A 49 7.27 -9.20 -15.52
CA ARG A 49 7.32 -8.03 -16.41
C ARG A 49 6.44 -6.88 -15.95
N ILE A 50 5.43 -7.16 -15.14
CA ILE A 50 4.48 -6.16 -14.63
C ILE A 50 4.16 -6.53 -13.19
N LEU A 51 4.10 -5.51 -12.33
CA LEU A 51 3.60 -5.63 -10.97
C LEU A 51 2.26 -4.90 -10.85
N VAL A 52 1.26 -5.60 -10.35
CA VAL A 52 -0.07 -5.04 -10.08
C VAL A 52 -0.31 -5.04 -8.57
N LEU A 53 -0.69 -3.90 -8.04
CA LEU A 53 -1.17 -3.75 -6.67
C LEU A 53 -2.68 -3.63 -6.69
N SER A 54 -3.37 -4.35 -5.82
CA SER A 54 -4.84 -4.34 -5.72
C SER A 54 -5.32 -4.61 -4.30
N GLY A 55 -6.60 -4.38 -4.06
CA GLY A 55 -7.28 -4.70 -2.80
C GLY A 55 -8.32 -5.80 -2.99
N ALA A 56 -8.36 -6.74 -2.06
CA ALA A 56 -9.38 -7.78 -2.03
C ALA A 56 -10.74 -7.23 -1.58
N GLY A 57 -11.82 -7.90 -1.98
CA GLY A 57 -13.18 -7.66 -1.49
C GLY A 57 -13.99 -6.64 -2.27
N GLY A 58 -13.42 -5.93 -3.24
CA GLY A 58 -14.15 -5.01 -4.13
C GLY A 58 -14.66 -3.72 -3.49
N LYS A 59 -14.30 -3.42 -2.22
CA LYS A 59 -14.76 -2.22 -1.49
C LYS A 59 -13.69 -1.16 -1.33
N ALA A 60 -12.44 -1.58 -1.29
CA ALA A 60 -11.31 -0.67 -1.12
C ALA A 60 -10.05 -1.23 -1.76
N PHE A 61 -9.23 -0.34 -2.29
CA PHE A 61 -7.83 -0.60 -2.61
C PHE A 61 -7.02 -0.63 -1.30
N VAL A 62 -6.80 0.51 -0.70
CA VAL A 62 -6.21 0.70 0.63
C VAL A 62 -6.88 1.90 1.28
N SER A 63 -7.39 1.75 2.49
CA SER A 63 -8.10 2.80 3.22
C SER A 63 -7.25 3.55 4.25
N GLY A 64 -5.93 3.36 4.22
CA GLY A 64 -5.00 4.01 5.12
C GLY A 64 -4.42 3.07 6.18
N ALA A 65 -3.95 3.63 7.29
CA ALA A 65 -3.40 2.84 8.39
C ALA A 65 -4.48 2.08 9.16
N ASP A 66 -4.13 0.90 9.64
CA ASP A 66 -5.02 0.13 10.53
C ASP A 66 -5.03 0.76 11.93
N ILE A 67 -6.06 1.57 12.20
CA ILE A 67 -6.18 2.28 13.47
C ILE A 67 -6.37 1.35 14.68
N SER A 68 -6.83 0.11 14.47
CA SER A 68 -6.95 -0.86 15.56
C SER A 68 -5.59 -1.31 16.10
N LYS A 69 -4.52 -1.01 15.38
CA LYS A 69 -3.14 -1.29 15.78
C LYS A 69 -2.41 -0.06 16.35
N PHE A 70 -3.07 1.11 16.42
CA PHE A 70 -2.42 2.35 16.87
C PHE A 70 -1.87 2.25 18.30
N GLU A 71 -2.58 1.58 19.21
CA GLU A 71 -2.13 1.40 20.59
C GLU A 71 -0.83 0.61 20.69
N THR A 72 -0.57 -0.30 19.77
CA THR A 72 0.65 -1.12 19.73
C THR A 72 1.71 -0.58 18.76
N GLU A 73 1.31 -0.23 17.55
CA GLU A 73 2.23 0.22 16.48
C GLU A 73 2.62 1.70 16.59
N ARG A 74 1.89 2.47 17.42
CA ARG A 74 2.14 3.88 17.68
C ARG A 74 2.20 4.22 19.16
N ALA A 75 2.49 3.23 20.01
CA ALA A 75 2.57 3.39 21.46
C ALA A 75 3.77 4.23 21.92
N SER A 76 4.78 4.40 21.07
CA SER A 76 5.99 5.16 21.36
C SER A 76 6.47 5.94 20.13
N VAL A 77 7.36 6.88 20.35
CA VAL A 77 8.03 7.62 19.26
C VAL A 77 8.78 6.66 18.34
N GLU A 78 9.42 5.64 18.91
CA GLU A 78 10.15 4.61 18.17
C GLU A 78 9.20 3.75 17.32
N ALA A 79 8.04 3.38 17.85
CA ALA A 79 7.04 2.61 17.11
C ALA A 79 6.46 3.41 15.94
N VAL A 80 6.18 4.70 16.13
CA VAL A 80 5.73 5.60 15.06
C VAL A 80 6.81 5.73 13.99
N ALA A 81 8.07 5.93 14.40
CA ALA A 81 9.19 6.04 13.47
C ALA A 81 9.38 4.75 12.66
N GLN A 82 9.24 3.58 13.29
CA GLN A 82 9.31 2.27 12.61
C GLN A 82 8.20 2.11 11.57
N TYR A 83 6.97 2.44 11.93
CA TYR A 83 5.82 2.37 11.02
C TYR A 83 6.01 3.30 9.81
N ASN A 84 6.37 4.55 10.07
CA ASN A 84 6.61 5.54 9.02
C ASN A 84 7.78 5.15 8.11
N ALA A 85 8.86 4.61 8.69
CA ALA A 85 10.00 4.13 7.93
C ALA A 85 9.64 2.94 7.02
N ALA A 86 8.87 1.98 7.53
CA ALA A 86 8.39 0.85 6.73
C ALA A 86 7.51 1.31 5.57
N THR A 87 6.58 2.23 5.84
CA THR A 87 5.70 2.80 4.82
C THR A 87 6.50 3.52 3.74
N LYS A 88 7.48 4.36 4.14
CA LYS A 88 8.35 5.07 3.20
C LYS A 88 9.15 4.09 2.33
N ARG A 89 9.73 3.05 2.92
CA ARG A 89 10.48 2.05 2.15
C ARG A 89 9.62 1.37 1.08
N VAL A 90 8.35 1.11 1.37
CA VAL A 90 7.42 0.56 0.37
C VAL A 90 7.20 1.55 -0.76
N TYR A 91 6.88 2.81 -0.46
CA TYR A 91 6.69 3.83 -1.51
C TYR A 91 7.92 3.98 -2.38
N ASP A 92 9.10 4.11 -1.77
CA ASP A 92 10.37 4.22 -2.48
C ASP A 92 10.65 2.98 -3.36
N SER A 93 10.36 1.78 -2.85
CA SER A 93 10.57 0.53 -3.60
C SER A 93 9.64 0.36 -4.79
N ILE A 94 8.41 0.84 -4.68
CA ILE A 94 7.44 0.82 -5.80
C ILE A 94 7.81 1.88 -6.83
N GLU A 95 8.18 3.09 -6.40
CA GLU A 95 8.62 4.15 -7.29
C GLU A 95 9.88 3.77 -8.08
N ALA A 96 10.83 3.12 -7.41
CA ALA A 96 12.08 2.64 -8.01
C ALA A 96 11.96 1.25 -8.68
N PHE A 97 10.78 0.65 -8.69
CA PHE A 97 10.58 -0.69 -9.25
C PHE A 97 11.01 -0.72 -10.73
N PRO A 98 11.87 -1.68 -11.15
CA PRO A 98 12.50 -1.63 -12.48
C PRO A 98 11.59 -2.04 -13.64
N LYS A 99 10.34 -2.33 -13.35
CA LYS A 99 9.32 -2.77 -14.35
C LYS A 99 8.06 -1.96 -14.15
N PRO A 100 7.15 -1.91 -15.14
CA PRO A 100 5.88 -1.19 -14.99
C PRO A 100 5.09 -1.64 -13.75
N THR A 101 4.58 -0.67 -13.00
CA THR A 101 3.71 -0.88 -11.84
C THR A 101 2.34 -0.30 -12.10
N ILE A 102 1.31 -1.04 -11.73
CA ILE A 102 -0.09 -0.65 -11.92
C ILE A 102 -0.81 -0.71 -10.57
N ALA A 103 -1.42 0.39 -10.16
CA ALA A 103 -2.40 0.38 -9.08
C ALA A 103 -3.78 0.11 -9.68
N GLN A 104 -4.33 -1.06 -9.39
CA GLN A 104 -5.69 -1.43 -9.76
C GLN A 104 -6.61 -1.08 -8.58
N ILE A 105 -7.35 0.02 -8.73
CA ILE A 105 -8.10 0.63 -7.63
C ILE A 105 -9.58 0.34 -7.82
N ASP A 106 -10.18 -0.32 -6.84
CA ASP A 106 -11.61 -0.57 -6.78
C ASP A 106 -12.14 -0.11 -5.42
N GLY A 107 -13.06 0.86 -5.42
CA GLY A 107 -13.62 1.44 -4.21
C GLY A 107 -12.73 2.51 -3.56
N TYR A 108 -12.58 2.45 -2.24
CA TYR A 108 -11.87 3.48 -1.47
C TYR A 108 -10.36 3.42 -1.64
N CYS A 109 -9.76 4.59 -1.87
CA CYS A 109 -8.31 4.79 -1.92
C CYS A 109 -7.99 6.02 -1.04
N ILE A 110 -7.61 5.79 0.22
CA ILE A 110 -7.60 6.82 1.25
C ILE A 110 -6.22 6.91 1.90
N GLY A 111 -5.74 8.12 2.14
CA GLY A 111 -4.51 8.39 2.89
C GLY A 111 -3.30 7.68 2.30
N GLY A 112 -2.72 6.71 3.03
CA GLY A 112 -1.61 5.89 2.55
C GLY A 112 -1.90 5.12 1.26
N GLY A 113 -3.18 4.82 0.99
CA GLY A 113 -3.60 4.23 -0.29
C GLY A 113 -3.38 5.18 -1.46
N VAL A 114 -3.65 6.47 -1.28
CA VAL A 114 -3.36 7.49 -2.29
C VAL A 114 -1.87 7.57 -2.56
N ALA A 115 -1.05 7.70 -1.50
CA ALA A 115 0.41 7.77 -1.63
C ALA A 115 0.98 6.53 -2.35
N LEU A 116 0.51 5.33 -1.98
CA LEU A 116 0.93 4.09 -2.64
C LEU A 116 0.55 4.09 -4.13
N SER A 117 -0.67 4.52 -4.46
CA SER A 117 -1.12 4.58 -5.85
C SER A 117 -0.31 5.57 -6.69
N LEU A 118 0.09 6.70 -6.08
CA LEU A 118 0.94 7.70 -6.73
C LEU A 118 2.38 7.20 -6.96
N SER A 119 2.85 6.26 -6.17
CA SER A 119 4.15 5.61 -6.36
C SER A 119 4.17 4.67 -7.56
N CYS A 120 3.02 4.21 -8.04
CA CYS A 120 2.90 3.38 -9.23
C CYS A 120 3.00 4.21 -10.52
N ASP A 121 3.41 3.56 -11.61
CA ASP A 121 3.49 4.21 -12.93
C ASP A 121 2.10 4.52 -13.47
N LEU A 122 1.17 3.59 -13.35
CA LEU A 122 -0.19 3.72 -13.86
C LEU A 122 -1.22 3.46 -12.76
N ARG A 123 -2.34 4.15 -12.85
CA ARG A 123 -3.52 3.97 -12.00
C ARG A 123 -4.71 3.67 -12.87
N ILE A 124 -5.37 2.56 -12.58
CA ILE A 124 -6.64 2.19 -13.21
C ILE A 124 -7.66 2.09 -12.10
N CYS A 125 -8.72 2.86 -12.18
CA CYS A 125 -9.73 2.88 -11.13
C CYS A 125 -11.11 2.56 -11.69
N GLY A 126 -11.92 1.90 -10.87
CA GLY A 126 -13.33 1.69 -11.15
C GLY A 126 -14.12 3.00 -11.03
N GLU A 127 -15.24 3.07 -11.72
CA GLU A 127 -16.11 4.27 -11.79
C GLU A 127 -16.57 4.76 -10.39
N LYS A 128 -16.72 3.83 -9.44
CA LYS A 128 -17.18 4.15 -8.07
C LYS A 128 -16.03 4.39 -7.08
N SER A 129 -14.79 4.43 -7.56
CA SER A 129 -13.65 4.67 -6.68
C SER A 129 -13.68 6.08 -6.10
N GLN A 130 -13.27 6.19 -4.84
CA GLN A 130 -13.22 7.44 -4.09
C GLN A 130 -11.84 7.65 -3.49
N PHE A 131 -11.32 8.86 -3.64
CA PHE A 131 -9.97 9.23 -3.21
C PHE A 131 -10.05 10.35 -2.17
N ALA A 132 -9.29 10.23 -1.08
CA ALA A 132 -9.18 11.27 -0.09
C ALA A 132 -7.88 11.17 0.71
N VAL A 133 -7.39 12.32 1.18
CA VAL A 133 -6.31 12.42 2.16
C VAL A 133 -6.86 13.19 3.37
N PRO A 134 -7.52 12.51 4.34
CA PRO A 134 -8.24 13.17 5.43
C PRO A 134 -7.35 13.55 6.62
N ALA A 135 -6.06 13.77 6.43
CA ALA A 135 -5.11 14.06 7.50
C ALA A 135 -5.56 15.22 8.40
N ALA A 136 -6.04 16.31 7.81
CA ALA A 136 -6.51 17.47 8.56
C ALA A 136 -7.71 17.16 9.47
N LYS A 137 -8.61 16.27 9.04
CA LYS A 137 -9.76 15.82 9.87
C LYS A 137 -9.32 15.01 11.08
N LEU A 138 -8.13 14.41 11.02
CA LEU A 138 -7.56 13.63 12.10
C LEU A 138 -6.55 14.44 12.95
N GLY A 139 -6.40 15.73 12.68
CA GLY A 139 -5.43 16.58 13.35
C GLY A 139 -3.98 16.22 13.04
N LEU A 140 -3.73 15.54 11.90
CA LEU A 140 -2.41 15.12 11.49
C LEU A 140 -1.78 16.14 10.53
N GLY A 141 -0.52 16.52 10.79
CA GLY A 141 0.28 17.27 9.85
C GLY A 141 0.76 16.40 8.68
N TYR A 142 0.88 17.00 7.51
CA TYR A 142 1.44 16.34 6.34
C TYR A 142 2.81 16.96 6.03
N GLY A 143 3.84 16.15 5.93
CA GLY A 143 5.19 16.60 5.62
C GLY A 143 5.33 17.06 4.16
N TYR A 144 6.36 17.85 3.88
CA TYR A 144 6.64 18.34 2.53
C TYR A 144 6.73 17.22 1.49
N GLU A 145 7.41 16.12 1.82
CA GLU A 145 7.54 14.96 0.94
C GLU A 145 6.20 14.31 0.58
N GLY A 146 5.18 14.50 1.42
CA GLY A 146 3.84 13.96 1.17
C GLY A 146 2.95 14.85 0.31
N ILE A 147 3.37 16.09 0.04
CA ILE A 147 2.59 17.08 -0.72
C ILE A 147 3.33 17.62 -1.95
N SER A 148 4.60 17.29 -2.08
CA SER A 148 5.42 17.62 -3.25
C SER A 148 5.31 16.56 -4.34
#